data_5de7ef5912c218461d6b8007fc092a5a
#
_entry.id   5de7ef5912c218461d6b8007fc092a5a
#
_cell.length_a   1.000
_cell.length_b   1.000
_cell.length_c   1.000
_cell.angle_alpha   90.00
_cell.angle_beta   90.00
_cell.angle_gamma   90.00
#
_symmetry.space_group_name_H-M   'P 1'
#
loop_
_entity.id
_entity.type
_entity.pdbx_description
1 polymer ?
#
loop_
_entity_poly.entity_id
_entity_poly.type
_entity_poly.pdbx_seq_one_letter_code
_entity_poly.pdbx_strand_id
1 'polypeptide(L)'
;MARYAKVVAGVGVVAGVLGFGAFNASFDVSTAPEISAEVLAPQFSFSCIDSIQGLPLDQDGTFTVSVWNIYKQQRENWRTALEGFSRDSDLVLLQEASLNLDLQSYLEGSEWKVRMANAFKFMDTPAGVMNLSNVDAKQTCAYLAMEPWLRLPKSALLSQFSLSNGQTLAVVNLHGVNFSIGLDEYKAQLESLKSVLTKHIGPIILAGDFNTWRQGRIDVLKAFARSLQLSEVMLRKDQRIKVLGKPLDHVYYRGLRVVTAEAPKTDASDHNPIITTFRLLKS
;
A
#
# COMPACT_ATOMS: atom_id res chain seq x y z
N MET A 1 12.06 0.56 -52.24
CA MET A 1 12.36 0.27 -50.79
C MET A 1 12.46 1.55 -49.96
N ALA A 2 13.21 2.58 -50.32
CA ALA A 2 13.38 3.80 -49.49
C ALA A 2 12.09 4.61 -49.21
N ARG A 3 11.10 4.61 -50.12
CA ARG A 3 9.81 5.30 -49.90
C ARG A 3 8.91 4.62 -48.86
N TYR A 4 8.90 3.28 -48.82
CA TYR A 4 8.14 2.50 -47.83
C TYR A 4 8.73 2.63 -46.42
N ALA A 5 10.06 2.65 -46.31
CA ALA A 5 10.73 2.84 -45.03
C ALA A 5 10.39 4.21 -44.41
N LYS A 6 10.30 5.28 -45.22
CA LYS A 6 9.92 6.63 -44.73
C LYS A 6 8.45 6.71 -44.30
N VAL A 7 7.54 6.02 -44.96
CA VAL A 7 6.12 5.98 -44.61
C VAL A 7 5.92 5.18 -43.30
N VAL A 8 6.56 4.03 -43.16
CA VAL A 8 6.50 3.20 -41.93
C VAL A 8 7.10 3.95 -40.76
N ALA A 9 8.24 4.64 -40.93
CA ALA A 9 8.82 5.47 -39.91
C ALA A 9 7.92 6.65 -39.49
N GLY A 10 7.25 7.31 -40.50
CA GLY A 10 6.32 8.41 -40.24
C GLY A 10 5.08 7.94 -39.45
N VAL A 11 4.49 6.81 -39.83
CA VAL A 11 3.33 6.23 -39.13
C VAL A 11 3.70 5.82 -37.70
N GLY A 12 4.89 5.23 -37.49
CA GLY A 12 5.38 4.85 -36.15
C GLY A 12 5.58 6.07 -35.26
N VAL A 13 6.13 7.17 -35.76
CA VAL A 13 6.31 8.42 -35.00
C VAL A 13 4.96 9.06 -34.65
N VAL A 14 4.01 9.12 -35.60
CA VAL A 14 2.67 9.69 -35.32
C VAL A 14 1.92 8.83 -34.31
N ALA A 15 1.96 7.51 -34.40
CA ALA A 15 1.34 6.60 -33.42
C ALA A 15 1.98 6.75 -32.03
N GLY A 16 3.31 6.90 -31.97
CA GLY A 16 4.04 7.15 -30.71
C GLY A 16 3.66 8.50 -30.06
N VAL A 17 3.56 9.56 -30.85
CA VAL A 17 3.17 10.90 -30.35
C VAL A 17 1.72 10.91 -29.89
N LEU A 18 0.80 10.26 -30.63
CA LEU A 18 -0.61 10.15 -30.23
C LEU A 18 -0.75 9.29 -28.96
N GLY A 19 -0.03 8.19 -28.84
CA GLY A 19 -0.02 7.32 -27.67
C GLY A 19 0.53 8.05 -26.44
N PHE A 20 1.62 8.79 -26.58
CA PHE A 20 2.19 9.61 -25.52
C PHE A 20 1.27 10.77 -25.11
N GLY A 21 0.62 11.43 -26.09
CA GLY A 21 -0.37 12.46 -25.84
C GLY A 21 -1.59 11.95 -25.09
N ALA A 22 -2.13 10.78 -25.50
CA ALA A 22 -3.25 10.13 -24.83
C ALA A 22 -2.88 9.70 -23.39
N PHE A 23 -1.68 9.16 -23.19
CA PHE A 23 -1.19 8.81 -21.85
C PHE A 23 -1.13 10.04 -20.93
N ASN A 24 -0.47 11.12 -21.36
CA ASN A 24 -0.36 12.34 -20.56
C ASN A 24 -1.71 13.04 -20.33
N ALA A 25 -2.68 12.90 -21.24
CA ALA A 25 -4.02 13.43 -21.05
C ALA A 25 -4.86 12.61 -20.07
N SER A 26 -4.52 11.32 -19.86
CA SER A 26 -5.28 10.42 -19.01
C SER A 26 -4.67 10.23 -17.62
N PHE A 27 -3.35 10.39 -17.50
CA PHE A 27 -2.61 10.20 -16.25
C PHE A 27 -1.95 11.48 -15.79
N ASP A 28 -2.25 11.87 -14.55
CA ASP A 28 -1.51 12.90 -13.83
C ASP A 28 -0.60 12.22 -12.79
N VAL A 29 0.70 12.43 -12.95
CA VAL A 29 1.73 11.81 -12.10
C VAL A 29 2.44 12.90 -11.33
N SER A 30 2.23 12.93 -10.01
CA SER A 30 2.95 13.85 -9.15
C SER A 30 4.44 13.49 -9.08
N THR A 31 5.30 14.51 -9.05
CA THR A 31 6.75 14.36 -8.86
C THR A 31 7.13 14.29 -7.38
N ALA A 32 6.21 14.65 -6.49
CA ALA A 32 6.40 14.61 -5.04
C ALA A 32 5.30 13.74 -4.39
N PRO A 33 5.61 13.09 -3.25
CA PRO A 33 4.60 12.35 -2.50
C PRO A 33 3.50 13.28 -2.01
N GLU A 34 2.23 12.89 -2.21
CA GLU A 34 1.05 13.62 -1.77
C GLU A 34 0.18 12.75 -0.88
N ILE A 35 -0.35 13.33 0.20
CA ILE A 35 -1.30 12.68 1.11
C ILE A 35 -2.66 13.34 0.96
N SER A 36 -3.68 12.52 0.73
CA SER A 36 -5.08 12.90 0.90
C SER A 36 -5.56 12.42 2.27
N ALA A 37 -6.01 13.37 3.09
CA ALA A 37 -6.56 13.12 4.42
C ALA A 37 -8.07 13.28 4.46
N GLU A 38 -8.66 13.95 3.46
CA GLU A 38 -10.08 14.19 3.31
C GLU A 38 -10.57 13.53 2.03
N VAL A 39 -11.73 12.88 2.12
CA VAL A 39 -12.33 12.14 1.00
C VAL A 39 -12.88 13.12 -0.05
N LEU A 40 -13.41 14.27 0.38
CA LEU A 40 -14.15 15.22 -0.47
C LEU A 40 -13.30 16.35 -1.06
N ALA A 41 -12.13 16.64 -0.52
CA ALA A 41 -11.28 17.74 -0.98
C ALA A 41 -9.79 17.37 -0.96
N PRO A 42 -9.30 16.51 -1.87
CA PRO A 42 -7.90 16.10 -1.91
C PRO A 42 -7.02 17.21 -2.50
N GLN A 43 -6.80 18.31 -1.77
CA GLN A 43 -6.01 19.45 -2.27
C GLN A 43 -4.68 19.67 -1.56
N PHE A 44 -4.13 18.68 -0.83
CA PHE A 44 -2.92 18.92 -0.05
C PHE A 44 -1.72 18.14 -0.57
N SER A 45 -0.67 18.89 -0.90
CA SER A 45 0.63 18.41 -1.33
C SER A 45 1.60 18.45 -0.14
N PHE A 46 1.44 17.51 0.80
CA PHE A 46 2.39 17.32 1.89
C PHE A 46 2.93 15.89 1.85
N SER A 47 4.25 15.76 1.99
CA SER A 47 4.86 14.43 2.16
C SER A 47 4.57 13.81 3.52
N CYS A 48 4.27 14.62 4.54
CA CYS A 48 3.87 14.20 5.88
C CYS A 48 2.75 15.09 6.44
N ILE A 49 1.84 14.48 7.20
CA ILE A 49 0.78 15.14 7.97
C ILE A 49 0.92 14.71 9.43
N ASP A 50 0.94 15.68 10.34
CA ASP A 50 0.92 15.46 11.79
C ASP A 50 -0.50 15.69 12.33
N SER A 51 -0.89 14.90 13.34
CA SER A 51 -2.14 15.06 14.08
C SER A 51 -1.85 15.29 15.58
N ILE A 52 -2.61 16.18 16.20
CA ILE A 52 -2.28 16.72 17.54
C ILE A 52 -2.39 15.67 18.66
N GLN A 53 -3.22 14.66 18.57
CA GLN A 53 -3.24 13.49 19.48
C GLN A 53 -4.22 12.43 18.97
N GLY A 54 -3.75 11.20 18.77
CA GLY A 54 -4.60 10.04 18.54
C GLY A 54 -4.82 9.25 19.84
N LEU A 55 -6.02 8.71 20.00
CA LEU A 55 -6.26 7.63 20.96
C LEU A 55 -5.33 6.45 20.66
N PRO A 56 -5.05 5.57 21.63
CA PRO A 56 -4.35 4.32 21.35
C PRO A 56 -5.07 3.50 20.28
N LEU A 57 -4.30 2.90 19.35
CA LEU A 57 -4.85 2.02 18.31
C LEU A 57 -5.38 0.72 18.91
N ASP A 58 -4.69 0.19 19.92
CA ASP A 58 -5.04 -1.06 20.57
C ASP A 58 -6.12 -0.89 21.62
N GLN A 59 -6.97 -1.90 21.73
CA GLN A 59 -7.95 -2.05 22.81
C GLN A 59 -7.45 -3.17 23.74
N ASP A 60 -7.25 -2.86 25.02
CA ASP A 60 -6.73 -3.81 26.01
C ASP A 60 -5.44 -4.52 25.59
N GLY A 61 -4.56 -3.82 24.91
CA GLY A 61 -3.30 -4.33 24.41
C GLY A 61 -3.43 -5.23 23.17
N THR A 62 -4.57 -5.23 22.48
CA THR A 62 -4.83 -6.06 21.30
C THR A 62 -5.42 -5.21 20.17
N PHE A 63 -5.02 -5.46 18.92
CA PHE A 63 -5.57 -4.80 17.75
C PHE A 63 -5.45 -5.70 16.52
N THR A 64 -6.35 -5.51 15.56
CA THR A 64 -6.41 -6.29 14.31
C THR A 64 -6.11 -5.42 13.11
N VAL A 65 -5.26 -5.95 12.22
CA VAL A 65 -4.87 -5.31 10.96
C VAL A 65 -5.30 -6.18 9.80
N SER A 66 -6.06 -5.61 8.87
CA SER A 66 -6.40 -6.19 7.58
C SER A 66 -5.56 -5.54 6.48
N VAL A 67 -4.97 -6.35 5.60
CA VAL A 67 -4.12 -5.92 4.48
C VAL A 67 -4.68 -6.48 3.19
N TRP A 68 -4.96 -5.64 2.22
CA TRP A 68 -5.62 -6.10 0.99
C TRP A 68 -5.32 -5.20 -0.22
N ASN A 69 -4.80 -5.76 -1.29
CA ASN A 69 -4.84 -5.14 -2.60
C ASN A 69 -6.27 -5.27 -3.16
N ILE A 70 -6.98 -4.13 -3.26
CA ILE A 70 -8.42 -4.08 -3.59
C ILE A 70 -8.69 -4.03 -5.10
N TYR A 71 -7.64 -4.13 -5.93
CA TYR A 71 -7.72 -4.17 -7.40
C TYR A 71 -8.53 -3.02 -7.98
N LYS A 72 -8.33 -1.80 -7.50
CA LYS A 72 -9.05 -0.57 -7.93
C LYS A 72 -10.59 -0.72 -7.91
N GLN A 73 -11.10 -1.57 -7.03
CA GLN A 73 -12.54 -1.89 -6.90
C GLN A 73 -13.17 -2.40 -8.23
N GLN A 74 -12.41 -3.16 -9.02
CA GLN A 74 -12.90 -3.66 -10.32
C GLN A 74 -13.87 -4.85 -10.20
N ARG A 75 -14.02 -5.45 -9.03
CA ARG A 75 -14.99 -6.52 -8.76
C ARG A 75 -16.24 -5.96 -8.09
N GLU A 76 -17.43 -6.36 -8.52
CA GLU A 76 -18.71 -5.79 -8.04
C GLU A 76 -18.91 -5.96 -6.53
N ASN A 77 -18.43 -7.06 -5.94
CA ASN A 77 -18.60 -7.40 -4.53
C ASN A 77 -17.50 -6.86 -3.60
N TRP A 78 -16.61 -5.97 -4.09
CA TRP A 78 -15.51 -5.41 -3.29
C TRP A 78 -15.98 -4.75 -1.99
N ARG A 79 -17.12 -4.04 -2.03
CA ARG A 79 -17.68 -3.31 -0.87
C ARG A 79 -18.08 -4.29 0.23
N THR A 80 -18.88 -5.29 -0.09
CA THR A 80 -19.32 -6.32 0.87
C THR A 80 -18.14 -7.07 1.47
N ALA A 81 -17.14 -7.37 0.65
CA ALA A 81 -15.91 -8.02 1.12
C ALA A 81 -15.12 -7.10 2.07
N LEU A 82 -14.92 -5.82 1.70
CA LEU A 82 -14.23 -4.85 2.56
C LEU A 82 -14.95 -4.69 3.90
N GLU A 83 -16.28 -4.53 3.91
CA GLU A 83 -17.11 -4.48 5.12
C GLU A 83 -16.93 -5.73 5.99
N GLY A 84 -16.88 -6.92 5.36
CA GLY A 84 -16.66 -8.18 6.06
C GLY A 84 -15.29 -8.29 6.72
N PHE A 85 -14.23 -7.90 6.00
CA PHE A 85 -12.84 -7.98 6.50
C PHE A 85 -12.51 -6.88 7.52
N SER A 86 -13.12 -5.73 7.38
CA SER A 86 -12.84 -4.56 8.23
C SER A 86 -13.65 -4.51 9.51
N ARG A 87 -14.72 -5.30 9.63
CA ARG A 87 -15.66 -5.25 10.78
C ARG A 87 -14.96 -5.31 12.13
N ASP A 88 -14.01 -6.24 12.27
CA ASP A 88 -13.28 -6.47 13.51
C ASP A 88 -11.83 -5.95 13.42
N SER A 89 -11.57 -5.04 12.47
CA SER A 89 -10.24 -4.46 12.27
C SER A 89 -10.14 -3.06 12.88
N ASP A 90 -9.02 -2.79 13.51
CA ASP A 90 -8.66 -1.45 14.00
C ASP A 90 -7.93 -0.63 12.93
N LEU A 91 -7.31 -1.35 11.98
CA LEU A 91 -6.55 -0.77 10.88
C LEU A 91 -6.71 -1.60 9.61
N VAL A 92 -6.99 -0.94 8.48
CA VAL A 92 -7.07 -1.57 7.15
C VAL A 92 -6.05 -0.91 6.23
N LEU A 93 -5.20 -1.71 5.62
CA LEU A 93 -4.14 -1.29 4.71
C LEU A 93 -4.50 -1.73 3.29
N LEU A 94 -4.97 -0.79 2.47
CA LEU A 94 -5.38 -1.06 1.10
C LEU A 94 -4.26 -0.70 0.12
N GLN A 95 -4.02 -1.56 -0.87
CA GLN A 95 -3.22 -1.26 -2.04
C GLN A 95 -4.13 -1.19 -3.27
N GLU A 96 -3.72 -0.47 -4.29
CA GLU A 96 -4.53 -0.17 -5.47
C GLU A 96 -5.90 0.43 -5.14
N ALA A 97 -6.02 1.19 -4.06
CA ALA A 97 -7.24 1.94 -3.80
C ALA A 97 -7.41 3.03 -4.87
N SER A 98 -8.56 3.08 -5.52
CA SER A 98 -8.96 4.15 -6.45
C SER A 98 -10.06 4.96 -5.79
N LEU A 99 -9.82 6.24 -5.52
CA LEU A 99 -10.76 7.11 -4.81
C LEU A 99 -11.86 7.60 -5.77
N ASN A 100 -12.55 6.64 -6.40
CA ASN A 100 -13.72 6.87 -7.23
C ASN A 100 -14.97 7.18 -6.38
N LEU A 101 -16.07 7.56 -7.01
CA LEU A 101 -17.31 7.93 -6.32
C LEU A 101 -17.86 6.82 -5.41
N ASP A 102 -17.70 5.55 -5.79
CA ASP A 102 -18.20 4.41 -5.01
C ASP A 102 -17.40 4.23 -3.72
N LEU A 103 -16.06 4.34 -3.78
CA LEU A 103 -15.21 4.28 -2.59
C LEU A 103 -15.41 5.53 -1.72
N GLN A 104 -15.54 6.73 -2.32
CA GLN A 104 -15.85 7.95 -1.58
C GLN A 104 -17.17 7.80 -0.79
N SER A 105 -18.24 7.36 -1.46
CA SER A 105 -19.54 7.12 -0.81
C SER A 105 -19.48 6.08 0.32
N TYR A 106 -18.65 5.05 0.19
CA TYR A 106 -18.40 4.08 1.26
C TYR A 106 -17.71 4.74 2.46
N LEU A 107 -16.66 5.53 2.21
CA LEU A 107 -15.87 6.16 3.26
C LEU A 107 -16.62 7.26 3.97
N GLU A 108 -17.42 8.07 3.26
CA GLU A 108 -18.27 9.12 3.85
C GLU A 108 -19.32 8.55 4.82
N GLY A 109 -19.84 7.35 4.55
CA GLY A 109 -20.77 6.64 5.43
C GLY A 109 -20.10 5.90 6.58
N SER A 110 -18.77 5.99 6.74
CA SER A 110 -17.99 5.26 7.74
C SER A 110 -17.38 6.19 8.80
N GLU A 111 -16.93 5.59 9.91
CA GLU A 111 -16.17 6.31 10.96
C GLU A 111 -14.65 6.27 10.75
N TRP A 112 -14.18 5.70 9.63
CA TRP A 112 -12.77 5.54 9.34
C TRP A 112 -12.04 6.88 9.21
N LYS A 113 -10.89 6.98 9.87
CA LYS A 113 -9.88 8.01 9.59
C LYS A 113 -9.08 7.59 8.37
N VAL A 114 -9.19 8.35 7.29
CA VAL A 114 -8.62 8.00 5.99
C VAL A 114 -7.31 8.73 5.78
N ARG A 115 -6.28 8.01 5.32
CA ARG A 115 -5.02 8.58 4.82
C ARG A 115 -4.66 7.84 3.53
N MET A 116 -4.44 8.58 2.45
CA MET A 116 -4.10 8.00 1.15
C MET A 116 -2.82 8.64 0.61
N ALA A 117 -1.85 7.83 0.21
CA ALA A 117 -0.73 8.28 -0.60
C ALA A 117 -1.09 8.11 -2.07
N ASN A 118 -1.28 9.23 -2.75
CA ASN A 118 -1.58 9.26 -4.19
C ASN A 118 -0.34 8.81 -4.95
N ALA A 119 -0.47 7.74 -5.73
CA ALA A 119 0.56 7.32 -6.66
C ALA A 119 0.43 8.09 -7.97
N PHE A 120 -0.77 8.16 -8.51
CA PHE A 120 -1.12 8.89 -9.72
C PHE A 120 -2.63 9.18 -9.71
N LYS A 121 -3.07 10.06 -10.63
CA LYS A 121 -4.50 10.20 -10.96
C LYS A 121 -4.76 9.64 -12.35
N PHE A 122 -5.85 8.93 -12.49
CA PHE A 122 -6.38 8.50 -13.77
C PHE A 122 -7.71 9.19 -14.01
N MET A 123 -7.81 10.04 -15.05
CA MET A 123 -8.99 10.89 -15.31
C MET A 123 -9.45 11.59 -14.03
N ASP A 124 -8.54 12.32 -13.38
CA ASP A 124 -8.74 13.06 -12.11
C ASP A 124 -9.02 12.19 -10.87
N THR A 125 -9.15 10.86 -11.02
CA THR A 125 -9.37 9.95 -9.89
C THR A 125 -8.04 9.52 -9.28
N PRO A 126 -7.74 9.88 -8.00
CA PRO A 126 -6.52 9.45 -7.33
C PRO A 126 -6.50 7.94 -7.12
N ALA A 127 -5.32 7.33 -7.30
CA ALA A 127 -5.07 5.92 -7.03
C ALA A 127 -3.75 5.75 -6.27
N GLY A 128 -3.71 4.78 -5.34
CA GLY A 128 -2.52 4.54 -4.53
C GLY A 128 -2.74 3.58 -3.38
N VAL A 129 -1.97 3.74 -2.30
CA VAL A 129 -2.19 3.02 -1.04
C VAL A 129 -3.02 3.86 -0.09
N MET A 130 -3.90 3.21 0.66
CA MET A 130 -4.81 3.87 1.59
C MET A 130 -4.82 3.15 2.94
N ASN A 131 -4.76 3.92 4.03
CA ASN A 131 -4.96 3.43 5.38
C ASN A 131 -6.31 3.90 5.89
N LEU A 132 -7.10 2.96 6.42
CA LEU A 132 -8.32 3.22 7.16
C LEU A 132 -8.06 2.81 8.61
N SER A 133 -8.25 3.71 9.55
CA SER A 133 -8.02 3.45 10.97
C SER A 133 -9.17 3.99 11.83
N ASN A 134 -9.45 3.35 12.94
CA ASN A 134 -10.46 3.80 13.90
C ASN A 134 -9.99 5.00 14.74
N VAL A 135 -8.69 5.30 14.74
CA VAL A 135 -8.07 6.43 15.45
C VAL A 135 -7.16 7.22 14.51
N ASP A 136 -6.89 8.48 14.85
CA ASP A 136 -5.92 9.28 14.11
C ASP A 136 -4.49 8.80 14.37
N ALA A 137 -3.70 8.69 13.29
CA ALA A 137 -2.26 8.52 13.41
C ALA A 137 -1.61 9.81 13.90
N LYS A 138 -0.60 9.72 14.78
CA LYS A 138 0.21 10.88 15.20
C LYS A 138 0.87 11.59 14.03
N GLN A 139 1.37 10.80 13.10
CA GLN A 139 2.02 11.26 11.88
C GLN A 139 1.76 10.25 10.77
N THR A 140 1.57 10.75 9.55
CA THR A 140 1.55 9.91 8.34
C THR A 140 2.41 10.56 7.28
N CYS A 141 3.33 9.79 6.70
CA CYS A 141 4.21 10.23 5.61
C CYS A 141 4.01 9.36 4.38
N ALA A 142 3.94 9.99 3.20
CA ALA A 142 3.85 9.32 1.91
C ALA A 142 5.23 9.19 1.25
N TYR A 143 5.38 8.10 0.50
CA TYR A 143 6.57 7.79 -0.30
C TYR A 143 6.14 7.37 -1.70
N LEU A 144 6.92 7.73 -2.71
CA LEU A 144 6.73 7.32 -4.09
C LEU A 144 7.97 6.61 -4.62
N ALA A 145 7.75 5.61 -5.46
CA ALA A 145 8.79 4.93 -6.21
C ALA A 145 8.33 4.73 -7.65
N MET A 146 9.08 5.30 -8.62
CA MET A 146 8.72 5.26 -10.03
C MET A 146 8.90 3.86 -10.61
N GLU A 147 7.88 3.34 -11.29
CA GLU A 147 8.02 2.15 -12.13
C GLU A 147 8.71 2.50 -13.44
N PRO A 148 9.85 1.85 -13.77
CA PRO A 148 10.67 2.29 -14.90
C PRO A 148 9.97 2.11 -16.26
N TRP A 149 9.09 1.11 -16.40
CA TRP A 149 8.45 0.77 -17.67
C TRP A 149 7.13 1.49 -17.90
N LEU A 150 6.24 1.45 -16.92
CA LEU A 150 4.93 2.09 -17.02
C LEU A 150 4.99 3.58 -16.72
N ARG A 151 6.08 4.08 -16.12
CA ARG A 151 6.22 5.45 -15.64
C ARG A 151 5.09 5.91 -14.71
N LEU A 152 4.39 4.96 -14.10
CA LEU A 152 3.42 5.19 -13.04
C LEU A 152 4.07 4.83 -11.71
N PRO A 153 4.11 5.73 -10.73
CA PRO A 153 4.72 5.43 -9.46
C PRO A 153 3.88 4.43 -8.66
N LYS A 154 4.57 3.70 -7.79
CA LYS A 154 3.98 2.98 -6.67
C LYS A 154 4.15 3.79 -5.41
N SER A 155 3.19 3.71 -4.50
CA SER A 155 3.20 4.49 -3.26
C SER A 155 3.33 3.62 -2.02
N ALA A 156 3.76 4.26 -0.92
CA ALA A 156 3.71 3.71 0.42
C ALA A 156 3.27 4.79 1.41
N LEU A 157 2.62 4.36 2.50
CA LEU A 157 2.32 5.17 3.67
C LEU A 157 3.08 4.63 4.88
N LEU A 158 3.75 5.50 5.60
CA LEU A 158 4.26 5.25 6.94
C LEU A 158 3.39 6.04 7.93
N SER A 159 2.59 5.34 8.73
CA SER A 159 1.76 5.93 9.77
C SER A 159 2.27 5.55 11.16
N GLN A 160 2.27 6.49 12.10
CA GLN A 160 2.67 6.28 13.49
C GLN A 160 1.44 6.39 14.39
N PHE A 161 1.16 5.34 15.17
CA PHE A 161 0.01 5.29 16.09
C PHE A 161 0.47 5.22 17.52
N SER A 162 -0.29 5.86 18.42
CA SER A 162 -0.14 5.67 19.87
C SER A 162 -0.56 4.24 20.24
N LEU A 163 0.10 3.67 21.24
CA LEU A 163 -0.31 2.42 21.88
C LEU A 163 -0.61 2.66 23.37
N SER A 164 -1.50 1.86 23.96
CA SER A 164 -1.95 1.98 25.36
C SER A 164 -0.81 1.84 26.38
N ASN A 165 0.29 1.16 26.01
CA ASN A 165 1.49 1.03 26.84
C ASN A 165 2.47 2.21 26.71
N GLY A 166 2.08 3.30 26.04
CA GLY A 166 2.91 4.50 25.84
C GLY A 166 3.90 4.42 24.68
N GLN A 167 4.05 3.27 24.05
CA GLN A 167 4.89 3.12 22.86
C GLN A 167 4.21 3.73 21.61
N THR A 168 4.99 3.93 20.57
CA THR A 168 4.51 4.31 19.23
C THR A 168 4.70 3.14 18.28
N LEU A 169 3.64 2.72 17.60
CA LEU A 169 3.67 1.74 16.53
C LEU A 169 3.93 2.44 15.19
N ALA A 170 4.94 2.00 14.46
CA ALA A 170 5.12 2.39 13.06
C ALA A 170 4.49 1.34 12.13
N VAL A 171 3.62 1.79 11.24
CA VAL A 171 2.94 0.93 10.25
C VAL A 171 3.29 1.41 8.85
N VAL A 172 3.85 0.53 8.04
CA VAL A 172 4.08 0.77 6.61
C VAL A 172 3.10 -0.03 5.80
N ASN A 173 2.29 0.65 4.99
CA ASN A 173 1.50 0.10 3.92
C ASN A 173 2.25 0.33 2.61
N LEU A 174 2.70 -0.73 1.95
CA LEU A 174 3.52 -0.67 0.74
C LEU A 174 2.83 -1.33 -0.45
N HIS A 175 2.84 -0.65 -1.60
CA HIS A 175 2.67 -1.29 -2.90
C HIS A 175 4.03 -1.31 -3.60
N GLY A 176 4.61 -2.49 -3.76
CA GLY A 176 5.94 -2.70 -4.33
C GLY A 176 6.00 -2.41 -5.82
N VAL A 177 7.08 -1.78 -6.29
CA VAL A 177 7.38 -1.65 -7.73
C VAL A 177 7.28 -3.03 -8.38
N ASN A 178 6.52 -3.15 -9.47
CA ASN A 178 6.25 -4.45 -10.12
C ASN A 178 7.07 -4.64 -11.40
N PHE A 179 6.89 -3.74 -12.37
CA PHE A 179 7.48 -3.87 -13.71
C PHE A 179 8.91 -3.31 -13.76
N SER A 180 9.88 -4.11 -13.27
CA SER A 180 11.32 -3.82 -13.41
C SER A 180 12.06 -5.08 -13.81
N ILE A 181 13.03 -4.98 -14.76
CA ILE A 181 13.87 -6.11 -15.18
C ILE A 181 14.87 -6.44 -14.07
N GLY A 182 15.50 -5.42 -13.48
CA GLY A 182 16.44 -5.51 -12.37
C GLY A 182 15.77 -5.67 -11.00
N LEU A 183 16.57 -5.46 -9.97
CA LEU A 183 16.15 -5.38 -8.57
C LEU A 183 16.45 -4.00 -7.98
N ASP A 184 17.04 -3.10 -8.74
CA ASP A 184 17.60 -1.86 -8.19
C ASP A 184 16.50 -0.90 -7.77
N GLU A 185 15.44 -0.73 -8.57
CA GLU A 185 14.28 0.09 -8.22
C GLU A 185 13.52 -0.50 -7.02
N TYR A 186 13.41 -1.84 -6.99
CA TYR A 186 12.77 -2.54 -5.88
C TYR A 186 13.56 -2.38 -4.57
N LYS A 187 14.89 -2.47 -4.64
CA LYS A 187 15.79 -2.20 -3.49
C LYS A 187 15.69 -0.73 -3.07
N ALA A 188 15.76 0.20 -4.03
CA ALA A 188 15.68 1.63 -3.76
C ALA A 188 14.38 2.02 -3.05
N GLN A 189 13.24 1.44 -3.45
CA GLN A 189 11.97 1.65 -2.77
C GLN A 189 12.01 1.20 -1.31
N LEU A 190 12.56 0.02 -1.01
CA LEU A 190 12.69 -0.46 0.37
C LEU A 190 13.70 0.38 1.18
N GLU A 191 14.85 0.74 0.58
CA GLU A 191 15.87 1.57 1.25
C GLU A 191 15.34 2.98 1.59
N SER A 192 14.42 3.54 0.81
CA SER A 192 13.79 4.84 1.13
C SER A 192 13.08 4.84 2.49
N LEU A 193 12.56 3.70 2.92
CA LEU A 193 11.90 3.51 4.21
C LEU A 193 12.88 3.17 5.34
N LYS A 194 14.04 2.61 5.01
CA LYS A 194 14.98 2.06 5.98
C LYS A 194 15.50 3.09 6.97
N SER A 195 15.84 4.29 6.50
CA SER A 195 16.42 5.34 7.34
C SER A 195 15.49 5.77 8.48
N VAL A 196 14.18 5.78 8.22
CA VAL A 196 13.16 6.14 9.22
C VAL A 196 12.87 4.94 10.13
N LEU A 197 12.69 3.74 9.56
CA LEU A 197 12.38 2.54 10.34
C LEU A 197 13.53 2.09 11.24
N THR A 198 14.78 2.31 10.84
CA THR A 198 15.97 2.01 11.68
C THR A 198 16.01 2.90 12.93
N LYS A 199 15.56 4.14 12.84
CA LYS A 199 15.52 5.08 13.98
C LYS A 199 14.32 4.84 14.90
N HIS A 200 13.32 4.10 14.42
CA HIS A 200 12.13 3.83 15.21
C HIS A 200 12.40 2.76 16.28
N ILE A 201 12.16 3.09 17.56
CA ILE A 201 12.46 2.21 18.70
C ILE A 201 11.28 1.27 19.00
N GLY A 202 10.05 1.71 18.76
CA GLY A 202 8.82 0.97 19.06
C GLY A 202 8.54 -0.22 18.14
N PRO A 203 7.36 -0.84 18.30
CA PRO A 203 6.87 -1.88 17.40
C PRO A 203 6.76 -1.39 15.96
N ILE A 204 6.96 -2.31 15.01
CA ILE A 204 6.81 -2.05 13.57
C ILE A 204 5.91 -3.10 12.96
N ILE A 205 5.05 -2.67 12.02
CA ILE A 205 4.37 -3.50 11.04
C ILE A 205 4.78 -2.99 9.65
N LEU A 206 5.23 -3.89 8.79
CA LEU A 206 5.53 -3.64 7.38
C LEU A 206 4.66 -4.60 6.57
N ALA A 207 3.69 -4.08 5.83
CA ALA A 207 2.68 -4.90 5.16
C ALA A 207 2.29 -4.34 3.80
N GLY A 208 1.70 -5.19 2.96
CA GLY A 208 1.17 -4.82 1.66
C GLY A 208 1.45 -5.83 0.56
N ASP A 209 1.25 -5.38 -0.67
CA ASP A 209 1.61 -6.09 -1.89
C ASP A 209 3.06 -5.74 -2.28
N PHE A 210 3.97 -6.68 -2.05
CA PHE A 210 5.40 -6.53 -2.37
C PHE A 210 5.76 -7.02 -3.76
N ASN A 211 4.81 -7.53 -4.54
CA ASN A 211 5.06 -8.05 -5.88
C ASN A 211 6.22 -9.06 -5.94
N THR A 212 6.29 -10.00 -4.99
CA THR A 212 7.40 -10.97 -4.81
C THR A 212 7.27 -12.21 -5.70
N TRP A 213 6.85 -12.03 -6.95
CA TRP A 213 6.63 -13.11 -7.92
C TRP A 213 7.91 -13.86 -8.35
N ARG A 214 9.11 -13.40 -8.00
CA ARG A 214 10.39 -14.06 -8.30
C ARG A 214 11.32 -14.11 -7.09
N GLN A 215 12.22 -15.11 -7.07
CA GLN A 215 13.08 -15.40 -5.91
C GLN A 215 13.94 -14.20 -5.48
N GLY A 216 14.54 -13.51 -6.43
CA GLY A 216 15.39 -12.34 -6.11
C GLY A 216 14.66 -11.23 -5.34
N ARG A 217 13.34 -11.02 -5.60
CA ARG A 217 12.53 -10.05 -4.84
C ARG A 217 12.28 -10.53 -3.41
N ILE A 218 11.98 -11.82 -3.23
CA ILE A 218 11.84 -12.44 -1.91
C ILE A 218 13.14 -12.30 -1.11
N ASP A 219 14.29 -12.55 -1.74
CA ASP A 219 15.58 -12.47 -1.07
C ASP A 219 15.91 -11.04 -0.63
N VAL A 220 15.61 -10.05 -1.48
CA VAL A 220 15.76 -8.62 -1.15
C VAL A 220 14.82 -8.24 0.01
N LEU A 221 13.53 -8.61 -0.05
CA LEU A 221 12.57 -8.32 1.01
C LEU A 221 12.98 -8.97 2.33
N LYS A 222 13.40 -10.22 2.32
CA LYS A 222 13.89 -10.93 3.51
C LYS A 222 15.16 -10.31 4.08
N ALA A 223 16.10 -9.85 3.22
CA ALA A 223 17.29 -9.15 3.68
C ALA A 223 16.94 -7.82 4.33
N PHE A 224 16.01 -7.05 3.73
CA PHE A 224 15.49 -5.81 4.28
C PHE A 224 14.81 -6.05 5.64
N ALA A 225 13.89 -7.01 5.72
CA ALA A 225 13.20 -7.36 6.96
C ALA A 225 14.17 -7.76 8.08
N ARG A 226 15.17 -8.60 7.78
CA ARG A 226 16.23 -8.98 8.73
C ARG A 226 17.03 -7.78 9.23
N SER A 227 17.35 -6.82 8.36
CA SER A 227 18.12 -5.62 8.75
C SER A 227 17.36 -4.74 9.76
N LEU A 228 16.03 -4.86 9.82
CA LEU A 228 15.13 -4.17 10.74
C LEU A 228 14.63 -5.08 11.88
N GLN A 229 15.16 -6.31 11.98
CA GLN A 229 14.73 -7.33 12.96
C GLN A 229 13.24 -7.68 12.87
N LEU A 230 12.66 -7.62 11.67
CA LEU A 230 11.27 -7.99 11.42
C LEU A 230 11.14 -9.49 11.16
N SER A 231 10.10 -10.10 11.72
CA SER A 231 9.66 -11.48 11.47
C SER A 231 8.45 -11.49 10.55
N GLU A 232 8.38 -12.43 9.62
CA GLU A 232 7.17 -12.63 8.79
C GLU A 232 6.06 -13.28 9.61
N VAL A 233 4.82 -12.82 9.42
CA VAL A 233 3.63 -13.44 10.03
C VAL A 233 3.40 -14.82 9.43
N MET A 234 3.22 -15.82 10.28
CA MET A 234 2.88 -17.19 9.89
C MET A 234 1.36 -17.34 9.82
N LEU A 235 0.83 -17.62 8.63
CA LEU A 235 -0.60 -17.76 8.39
C LEU A 235 -1.08 -19.19 8.67
N ARG A 236 -2.17 -19.34 9.43
CA ARG A 236 -2.79 -20.67 9.69
C ARG A 236 -3.49 -21.22 8.46
N LYS A 237 -4.17 -20.35 7.70
CA LYS A 237 -4.82 -20.64 6.42
C LYS A 237 -4.26 -19.65 5.40
N ASP A 238 -3.31 -20.09 4.59
CA ASP A 238 -2.65 -19.26 3.59
C ASP A 238 -3.28 -19.46 2.21
N GLN A 239 -4.28 -18.62 1.90
CA GLN A 239 -4.90 -18.54 0.58
C GLN A 239 -4.38 -17.32 -0.21
N ARG A 240 -3.26 -16.70 0.20
CA ARG A 240 -2.66 -15.59 -0.57
C ARG A 240 -2.49 -15.99 -2.03
N ILE A 241 -2.71 -15.04 -2.91
CA ILE A 241 -2.45 -15.22 -4.34
C ILE A 241 -0.94 -15.46 -4.54
N LYS A 242 -0.63 -16.43 -5.40
CA LYS A 242 0.75 -16.82 -5.71
C LYS A 242 0.98 -16.74 -7.20
N VAL A 243 2.04 -16.03 -7.59
CA VAL A 243 2.54 -15.99 -8.96
C VAL A 243 3.83 -16.82 -9.01
N LEU A 244 3.93 -17.75 -9.93
CA LEU A 244 5.04 -18.71 -10.01
C LEU A 244 5.31 -19.43 -8.67
N GLY A 245 4.24 -19.75 -7.93
CA GLY A 245 4.32 -20.41 -6.62
C GLY A 245 4.74 -19.52 -5.45
N LYS A 246 4.91 -18.21 -5.64
CA LYS A 246 5.37 -17.25 -4.64
C LYS A 246 4.24 -16.29 -4.27
N PRO A 247 3.99 -16.05 -2.95
CA PRO A 247 3.01 -15.06 -2.52
C PRO A 247 3.45 -13.66 -2.91
N LEU A 248 2.51 -12.78 -3.20
CA LEU A 248 2.77 -11.37 -3.52
C LEU A 248 2.68 -10.49 -2.27
N ASP A 249 1.75 -10.83 -1.37
CA ASP A 249 1.39 -10.06 -0.19
C ASP A 249 2.08 -10.62 1.05
N HIS A 250 2.59 -9.72 1.89
CA HIS A 250 3.29 -10.09 3.12
C HIS A 250 2.94 -9.16 4.28
N VAL A 251 3.08 -9.69 5.50
CA VAL A 251 3.06 -8.93 6.75
C VAL A 251 4.29 -9.30 7.55
N TYR A 252 5.13 -8.31 7.82
CA TYR A 252 6.29 -8.40 8.71
C TYR A 252 6.07 -7.54 9.95
N TYR A 253 6.62 -7.96 11.08
CA TYR A 253 6.45 -7.24 12.34
C TYR A 253 7.62 -7.42 13.29
N ARG A 254 7.76 -6.51 14.26
CA ARG A 254 8.60 -6.65 15.46
C ARG A 254 7.93 -5.99 16.65
N GLY A 255 8.34 -6.36 17.89
CA GLY A 255 7.87 -5.76 19.12
C GLY A 255 6.41 -6.06 19.46
N LEU A 256 5.81 -7.07 18.81
CA LEU A 256 4.43 -7.51 18.97
C LEU A 256 4.37 -9.03 19.06
N ARG A 257 3.25 -9.57 19.50
CA ARG A 257 2.91 -10.99 19.43
C ARG A 257 1.72 -11.21 18.51
N VAL A 258 1.85 -12.11 17.54
CA VAL A 258 0.72 -12.54 16.71
C VAL A 258 -0.19 -13.45 17.55
N VAL A 259 -1.48 -13.15 17.59
CA VAL A 259 -2.53 -13.93 18.24
C VAL A 259 -3.19 -14.87 17.22
N THR A 260 -3.68 -14.27 16.13
CA THR A 260 -4.25 -14.99 14.99
C THR A 260 -3.74 -14.36 13.70
N ALA A 261 -3.62 -15.19 12.66
CA ALA A 261 -3.30 -14.68 11.32
C ALA A 261 -3.82 -15.67 10.27
N GLU A 262 -4.54 -15.16 9.29
CA GLU A 262 -5.06 -15.93 8.17
C GLU A 262 -5.16 -15.08 6.90
N ALA A 263 -5.23 -15.74 5.75
CA ALA A 263 -5.55 -15.13 4.47
C ALA A 263 -6.76 -15.87 3.87
N PRO A 264 -7.99 -15.42 4.15
CA PRO A 264 -9.20 -16.04 3.62
C PRO A 264 -9.32 -15.79 2.11
N LYS A 265 -9.97 -16.74 1.42
CA LYS A 265 -10.24 -16.61 -0.01
C LYS A 265 -11.36 -15.61 -0.25
N THR A 266 -11.22 -14.80 -1.30
CA THR A 266 -12.26 -13.91 -1.83
C THR A 266 -12.26 -13.93 -3.36
N ASP A 267 -13.37 -13.58 -3.96
CA ASP A 267 -13.51 -13.30 -5.39
C ASP A 267 -13.67 -11.78 -5.67
N ALA A 268 -13.59 -10.98 -4.61
CA ALA A 268 -13.77 -9.52 -4.66
C ALA A 268 -12.53 -8.74 -5.12
N SER A 269 -11.42 -9.44 -5.35
CA SER A 269 -10.16 -8.91 -5.89
C SER A 269 -9.41 -10.04 -6.59
N ASP A 270 -8.35 -9.70 -7.29
CA ASP A 270 -7.32 -10.65 -7.75
C ASP A 270 -6.29 -10.96 -6.64
N HIS A 271 -6.42 -10.35 -5.47
CA HIS A 271 -5.69 -10.65 -4.23
C HIS A 271 -6.64 -11.09 -3.11
N ASN A 272 -6.15 -11.99 -2.24
CA ASN A 272 -6.84 -12.36 -1.02
C ASN A 272 -6.29 -11.55 0.17
N PRO A 273 -7.14 -11.08 1.10
CA PRO A 273 -6.68 -10.27 2.22
C PRO A 273 -5.85 -11.09 3.21
N ILE A 274 -5.00 -10.40 3.98
CA ILE A 274 -4.34 -10.96 5.17
C ILE A 274 -4.93 -10.26 6.39
N ILE A 275 -5.46 -11.03 7.33
CA ILE A 275 -6.04 -10.52 8.58
C ILE A 275 -5.17 -11.04 9.72
N THR A 276 -4.63 -10.12 10.52
CA THR A 276 -3.72 -10.45 11.63
C THR A 276 -4.11 -9.70 12.89
N THR A 277 -4.35 -10.44 13.98
CA THR A 277 -4.53 -9.87 15.31
C THR A 277 -3.20 -9.91 16.05
N PHE A 278 -2.78 -8.74 16.51
CA PHE A 278 -1.59 -8.54 17.30
C PHE A 278 -1.92 -8.26 18.76
N ARG A 279 -0.97 -8.58 19.65
CA ARG A 279 -0.99 -8.20 21.06
C ARG A 279 0.33 -7.53 21.44
N LEU A 280 0.24 -6.50 22.27
CA LEU A 280 1.39 -5.84 22.84
C LEU A 280 2.20 -6.83 23.70
N LEU A 281 3.51 -6.71 23.67
CA LEU A 281 4.37 -7.43 24.59
C LEU A 281 4.19 -6.79 25.99
N LYS A 282 4.12 -7.64 27.02
CA LYS A 282 4.16 -7.15 28.40
C LYS A 282 5.54 -6.53 28.65
N SER A 283 5.55 -5.31 29.17
CA SER A 283 6.76 -4.64 29.68
C SER A 283 7.41 -5.47 30.78
#